data_1b28a61c24301253e87cd27117609d1c
#
_entry.id   1b28a61c24301253e87cd27117609d1c
#
_cell.length_a   1.000
_cell.length_b   1.000
_cell.length_c   1.000
_cell.angle_alpha   90.00
_cell.angle_beta   90.00
_cell.angle_gamma   90.00
#
_symmetry.space_group_name_H-M   'P 1'
#
loop_
_entity.id
_entity.type
_entity.pdbx_description
1 polymer ?
#
loop_
_entity_poly.entity_id
_entity_poly.type
_entity_poly.pdbx_seq_one_letter_code
_entity_poly.pdbx_strand_id
1 'polypeptide(L)'
;MARPQVSAEDLDGVSRNSSTKSGNVDLSKTYNSAKEYISALNANEEWVLYDEKSNRAKITSVEAFMRNVKQFQKNVGAFDDMSKSQPENTLFGFGDGNGAHFDSIMSKVLETINPAVAANYKEDLSKKDSLGTSMEERSNMYNPMYYLSPAYSGYKTAKVAKFWRIHAGIFQGDTAISTELDYALALQNYGSEVKSVDFTEVWGLYHTEAERSGSSTENLIKWIKDCLKD
;
A
#
# COMPACT_ATOMS: atom_id res chain seq x y z
N MET A 1 11.42 19.28 12.61
CA MET A 1 11.64 19.80 11.25
C MET A 1 10.32 20.34 10.76
N ALA A 2 10.26 21.61 10.34
CA ALA A 2 9.09 22.12 9.65
C ALA A 2 8.91 21.29 8.37
N ARG A 3 7.67 20.97 8.01
CA ARG A 3 7.31 20.31 6.77
C ARG A 3 7.88 21.12 5.60
N PRO A 4 8.54 20.52 4.59
CA PRO A 4 8.78 21.21 3.33
C PRO A 4 7.42 21.69 2.81
N GLN A 5 7.30 22.97 2.47
CA GLN A 5 6.09 23.49 1.84
C GLN A 5 5.95 22.82 0.48
N VAL A 6 4.96 21.95 0.35
CA VAL A 6 4.47 21.51 -0.95
C VAL A 6 3.36 22.47 -1.30
N SER A 7 3.58 23.33 -2.29
CA SER A 7 2.54 24.24 -2.79
C SER A 7 1.48 23.45 -3.57
N ALA A 8 0.27 24.01 -3.68
CA ALA A 8 -0.76 23.41 -4.52
C ALA A 8 -0.34 23.30 -6.00
N GLU A 9 0.59 24.13 -6.44
CA GLU A 9 1.15 24.14 -7.79
C GLU A 9 2.12 22.98 -8.03
N ASP A 10 2.74 22.43 -6.97
CA ASP A 10 3.61 21.25 -7.08
C ASP A 10 2.84 19.94 -7.28
N LEU A 11 1.51 19.98 -7.22
CA LEU A 11 0.61 18.82 -7.33
C LEU A 11 -0.21 18.84 -8.63
N ASP A 12 0.22 19.64 -9.62
CA ASP A 12 -0.49 19.79 -10.88
C ASP A 12 -0.52 18.46 -11.67
N GLY A 13 -1.71 17.93 -11.89
CA GLY A 13 -1.97 16.69 -12.65
C GLY A 13 -2.49 15.50 -11.85
N VAL A 14 -2.54 15.58 -10.52
CA VAL A 14 -3.12 14.51 -9.69
C VAL A 14 -4.58 14.84 -9.39
N SER A 15 -5.50 14.03 -9.93
CA SER A 15 -6.91 14.10 -9.55
C SER A 15 -7.04 13.77 -8.06
N ARG A 16 -7.23 14.79 -7.24
CA ARG A 16 -7.50 14.63 -5.81
C ARG A 16 -8.88 14.03 -5.65
N ASN A 17 -8.94 12.75 -5.39
CA ASN A 17 -10.16 12.13 -4.89
C ASN A 17 -10.38 12.65 -3.46
N SER A 18 -11.20 13.68 -3.34
CA SER A 18 -11.46 14.44 -2.12
C SER A 18 -12.25 13.67 -1.04
N SER A 19 -12.48 12.38 -1.23
CA SER A 19 -13.33 11.56 -0.36
C SER A 19 -12.60 10.83 0.77
N THR A 20 -11.27 10.82 0.78
CA THR A 20 -10.48 10.10 1.80
C THR A 20 -9.82 11.06 2.77
N LYS A 21 -10.62 11.72 3.61
CA LYS A 21 -10.08 12.43 4.78
C LYS A 21 -9.69 11.41 5.85
N SER A 22 -8.52 10.82 5.71
CA SER A 22 -7.84 10.17 6.80
C SER A 22 -7.16 11.27 7.64
N GLY A 23 -7.66 11.47 8.86
CA GLY A 23 -7.18 12.54 9.74
C GLY A 23 -7.76 13.94 9.41
N ASN A 24 -7.77 14.81 10.40
CA ASN A 24 -8.33 16.17 10.32
C ASN A 24 -7.35 17.19 9.71
N VAL A 25 -6.34 16.75 8.98
CA VAL A 25 -5.35 17.63 8.38
C VAL A 25 -5.79 18.03 6.99
N ASP A 26 -6.08 19.30 6.85
CA ASP A 26 -6.31 19.91 5.55
C ASP A 26 -4.95 20.21 4.89
N LEU A 27 -4.58 19.41 3.89
CA LEU A 27 -3.31 19.57 3.18
C LEU A 27 -3.26 20.81 2.29
N SER A 28 -4.40 21.44 1.98
CA SER A 28 -4.44 22.71 1.27
C SER A 28 -4.09 23.90 2.18
N LYS A 29 -4.08 23.68 3.49
CA LYS A 29 -3.80 24.71 4.48
C LYS A 29 -2.31 24.77 4.82
N THR A 30 -1.77 25.97 4.92
CA THR A 30 -0.43 26.21 5.50
C THR A 30 -0.53 26.32 7.00
N TYR A 31 0.29 25.57 7.72
CA TYR A 31 0.43 25.62 9.16
C TYR A 31 1.66 26.43 9.54
N ASN A 32 1.49 27.46 10.39
CA ASN A 32 2.57 28.39 10.73
C ASN A 32 3.56 27.83 11.77
N SER A 33 3.21 26.73 12.44
CA SER A 33 4.07 26.08 13.43
C SER A 33 3.79 24.57 13.52
N ALA A 34 4.77 23.83 14.04
CA ALA A 34 4.58 22.42 14.38
C ALA A 34 3.44 22.20 15.37
N LYS A 35 3.30 23.12 16.34
CA LYS A 35 2.21 23.08 17.34
C LYS A 35 0.84 23.18 16.68
N GLU A 36 0.65 24.12 15.76
CA GLU A 36 -0.61 24.28 15.01
C GLU A 36 -0.92 23.04 14.20
N TYR A 37 0.06 22.48 13.50
CA TYR A 37 -0.09 21.26 12.74
C TYR A 37 -0.48 20.07 13.61
N ILE A 38 0.21 19.87 14.75
CA ILE A 38 -0.09 18.78 15.67
C ILE A 38 -1.45 18.96 16.35
N SER A 39 -1.85 20.20 16.66
CA SER A 39 -3.20 20.47 17.14
C SER A 39 -4.28 20.07 16.13
N ALA A 40 -4.02 20.25 14.83
CA ALA A 40 -4.92 19.79 13.78
C ALA A 40 -4.95 18.25 13.67
N LEU A 41 -3.82 17.57 13.82
CA LEU A 41 -3.77 16.11 13.89
C LEU A 41 -4.58 15.57 15.08
N ASN A 42 -4.54 16.25 16.20
CA ASN A 42 -5.18 15.86 17.46
C ASN A 42 -6.63 16.37 17.60
N ALA A 43 -7.24 16.91 16.55
CA ALA A 43 -8.55 17.57 16.67
C ALA A 43 -9.66 16.65 17.21
N ASN A 44 -9.61 15.35 16.94
CA ASN A 44 -10.58 14.37 17.43
C ASN A 44 -10.08 13.53 18.59
N GLU A 45 -8.78 13.29 18.66
CA GLU A 45 -8.11 12.43 19.65
C GLU A 45 -6.67 12.91 19.81
N GLU A 46 -6.16 12.95 21.03
CA GLU A 46 -4.74 13.23 21.28
C GLU A 46 -3.92 11.95 20.99
N TRP A 47 -3.48 11.79 19.76
CA TRP A 47 -2.67 10.64 19.34
C TRP A 47 -1.22 10.99 19.01
N VAL A 48 -0.89 12.30 18.93
CA VAL A 48 0.48 12.82 18.78
C VAL A 48 0.83 13.70 19.96
N LEU A 49 1.79 13.28 20.75
CA LEU A 49 2.39 14.10 21.80
C LEU A 49 3.49 14.98 21.21
N TYR A 50 3.52 16.26 21.56
CA TYR A 50 4.53 17.18 21.07
C TYR A 50 5.26 17.87 22.21
N ASP A 51 6.58 17.74 22.24
CA ASP A 51 7.45 18.49 23.13
C ASP A 51 8.04 19.70 22.37
N GLU A 52 7.53 20.88 22.69
CA GLU A 52 7.96 22.14 22.08
C GLU A 52 9.45 22.46 22.36
N LYS A 53 9.98 22.04 23.52
CA LYS A 53 11.37 22.34 23.92
C LYS A 53 12.37 21.57 23.08
N SER A 54 12.10 20.30 22.83
CA SER A 54 12.97 19.44 22.01
C SER A 54 12.58 19.43 20.53
N ASN A 55 11.45 20.06 20.17
CA ASN A 55 10.82 20.00 18.84
C ASN A 55 10.64 18.55 18.33
N ARG A 56 10.16 17.68 19.23
CA ARG A 56 9.92 16.26 18.93
C ARG A 56 8.47 15.90 19.06
N ALA A 57 7.98 15.11 18.10
CA ALA A 57 6.65 14.51 18.16
C ALA A 57 6.77 12.99 18.35
N LYS A 58 5.81 12.41 19.05
CA LYS A 58 5.69 10.97 19.32
C LYS A 58 4.24 10.54 19.19
N ILE A 59 3.96 9.46 18.50
CA ILE A 59 2.64 8.82 18.51
C ILE A 59 2.40 8.13 19.88
N THR A 60 1.18 8.18 20.36
CA THR A 60 0.81 7.61 21.68
C THR A 60 0.79 6.09 21.63
N SER A 61 0.25 5.51 20.56
CA SER A 61 0.24 4.06 20.32
C SER A 61 0.03 3.75 18.84
N VAL A 62 0.31 2.51 18.44
CA VAL A 62 0.05 2.01 17.07
C VAL A 62 -1.44 2.04 16.76
N GLU A 63 -2.29 1.67 17.72
CA GLU A 63 -3.75 1.66 17.56
C GLU A 63 -4.28 3.08 17.30
N ALA A 64 -3.78 4.06 18.05
CA ALA A 64 -4.16 5.46 17.85
C ALA A 64 -3.71 5.98 16.47
N PHE A 65 -2.50 5.64 16.04
CA PHE A 65 -2.02 5.93 14.70
C PHE A 65 -2.94 5.31 13.62
N MET A 66 -3.25 4.02 13.75
CA MET A 66 -4.11 3.32 12.79
C MET A 66 -5.50 3.95 12.71
N ARG A 67 -6.13 4.27 13.85
CA ARG A 67 -7.45 4.93 13.86
C ARG A 67 -7.45 6.28 13.17
N ASN A 68 -6.37 7.05 13.30
CA ASN A 68 -6.33 8.42 12.81
C ASN A 68 -5.74 8.56 11.40
N VAL A 69 -4.93 7.60 10.96
CA VAL A 69 -4.14 7.72 9.72
C VAL A 69 -4.42 6.60 8.72
N LYS A 70 -4.67 5.38 9.21
CA LYS A 70 -4.74 4.17 8.39
C LYS A 70 -6.10 3.48 8.40
N GLN A 71 -7.18 4.24 8.48
CA GLN A 71 -8.53 3.66 8.38
C GLN A 71 -8.73 3.05 7.00
N PHE A 72 -9.19 1.81 6.97
CA PHE A 72 -9.57 1.15 5.73
C PHE A 72 -10.70 1.91 5.04
N GLN A 73 -10.51 2.21 3.78
CA GLN A 73 -11.46 2.95 2.95
C GLN A 73 -12.35 2.02 2.11
N LYS A 74 -11.94 0.79 1.91
CA LYS A 74 -12.65 -0.23 1.13
C LYS A 74 -12.42 -1.62 1.72
N ASN A 75 -13.27 -2.56 1.35
CA ASN A 75 -13.01 -3.97 1.61
C ASN A 75 -11.79 -4.44 0.81
N VAL A 76 -11.02 -5.33 1.40
CA VAL A 76 -9.90 -5.99 0.72
C VAL A 76 -10.42 -7.25 0.05
N GLY A 77 -10.00 -7.51 -1.19
CA GLY A 77 -10.47 -8.66 -1.97
C GLY A 77 -10.31 -10.02 -1.28
N ALA A 78 -9.29 -10.17 -0.41
CA ALA A 78 -9.12 -11.37 0.41
C ALA A 78 -10.28 -11.63 1.39
N PHE A 79 -11.01 -10.57 1.78
CA PHE A 79 -12.14 -10.62 2.73
C PHE A 79 -13.48 -10.31 2.06
N ASP A 80 -13.56 -10.42 0.73
CA ASP A 80 -14.79 -10.11 0.00
C ASP A 80 -15.92 -11.08 0.38
N ASP A 81 -17.14 -10.61 0.23
CA ASP A 81 -18.33 -11.41 0.49
C ASP A 81 -18.65 -12.37 -0.67
N MET A 82 -19.83 -12.99 -0.59
CA MET A 82 -20.26 -13.95 -1.61
C MET A 82 -20.48 -13.34 -3.01
N SER A 83 -20.53 -12.00 -3.12
CA SER A 83 -20.65 -11.34 -4.42
C SER A 83 -19.37 -11.36 -5.24
N LYS A 84 -18.21 -11.47 -4.57
CA LYS A 84 -16.87 -11.50 -5.19
C LYS A 84 -16.63 -10.29 -6.11
N SER A 85 -17.17 -9.15 -5.72
CA SER A 85 -17.25 -7.95 -6.58
C SER A 85 -16.06 -7.02 -6.45
N GLN A 86 -15.16 -7.27 -5.49
CA GLN A 86 -13.96 -6.46 -5.37
C GLN A 86 -13.06 -6.63 -6.62
N PRO A 87 -12.32 -5.60 -7.04
CA PRO A 87 -11.48 -5.65 -8.25
C PRO A 87 -10.49 -6.83 -8.24
N GLU A 88 -9.92 -7.12 -7.09
CA GLU A 88 -9.00 -8.24 -6.91
C GLU A 88 -9.70 -9.58 -7.21
N ASN A 89 -10.92 -9.77 -6.74
CA ASN A 89 -11.70 -10.99 -6.99
C ASN A 89 -12.11 -11.12 -8.46
N THR A 90 -12.46 -10.03 -9.12
CA THR A 90 -12.74 -10.05 -10.56
C THR A 90 -11.52 -10.41 -11.40
N LEU A 91 -10.31 -9.98 -10.97
CA LEU A 91 -9.05 -10.38 -11.59
C LEU A 91 -8.83 -11.90 -11.54
N PHE A 92 -9.24 -12.55 -10.45
CA PHE A 92 -9.12 -13.99 -10.27
C PHE A 92 -10.32 -14.80 -10.81
N GLY A 93 -11.30 -14.15 -11.44
CA GLY A 93 -12.44 -14.80 -12.08
C GLY A 93 -12.03 -15.82 -13.17
N PHE A 94 -12.98 -16.63 -13.59
CA PHE A 94 -12.74 -17.71 -14.57
C PHE A 94 -13.24 -17.40 -15.97
N GLY A 95 -13.53 -16.13 -16.27
CA GLY A 95 -13.99 -15.68 -17.58
C GLY A 95 -15.51 -15.79 -17.79
N ASP A 96 -16.26 -16.11 -16.76
CA ASP A 96 -17.73 -16.21 -16.74
C ASP A 96 -18.43 -14.90 -16.33
N GLY A 97 -17.66 -13.82 -16.18
CA GLY A 97 -18.15 -12.52 -15.73
C GLY A 97 -18.21 -12.36 -14.20
N ASN A 98 -17.88 -13.40 -13.45
CA ASN A 98 -17.86 -13.39 -11.99
C ASN A 98 -16.44 -13.31 -11.44
N GLY A 99 -16.29 -12.73 -10.25
CA GLY A 99 -15.06 -12.82 -9.48
C GLY A 99 -14.89 -14.21 -8.82
N ALA A 100 -13.71 -14.42 -8.24
CA ALA A 100 -13.42 -15.62 -7.48
C ALA A 100 -12.69 -15.28 -6.17
N HIS A 101 -12.92 -16.07 -5.14
CA HIS A 101 -12.10 -16.04 -3.94
C HIS A 101 -10.75 -16.68 -4.22
N PHE A 102 -9.68 -16.03 -3.79
CA PHE A 102 -8.30 -16.46 -4.11
C PHE A 102 -7.43 -16.68 -2.87
N ASP A 103 -7.87 -16.24 -1.69
CA ASP A 103 -7.07 -16.32 -0.47
C ASP A 103 -7.27 -17.64 0.29
N SER A 104 -6.21 -18.46 0.30
CA SER A 104 -6.24 -19.78 0.97
C SER A 104 -6.18 -19.68 2.49
N ILE A 105 -5.66 -18.61 3.06
CA ILE A 105 -5.60 -18.41 4.52
C ILE A 105 -6.99 -18.06 5.02
N MET A 106 -7.68 -17.15 4.32
CA MET A 106 -9.07 -16.79 4.67
C MET A 106 -10.01 -17.99 4.56
N SER A 107 -9.83 -18.85 3.56
CA SER A 107 -10.58 -20.10 3.48
C SER A 107 -10.48 -20.92 4.77
N LYS A 108 -9.28 -21.05 5.34
CA LYS A 108 -9.05 -21.80 6.59
C LYS A 108 -9.61 -21.09 7.82
N VAL A 109 -9.42 -19.76 7.91
CA VAL A 109 -9.96 -18.98 9.03
C VAL A 109 -11.48 -19.05 9.06
N LEU A 110 -12.13 -18.99 7.91
CA LEU A 110 -13.59 -19.06 7.80
C LEU A 110 -14.18 -20.44 8.17
N GLU A 111 -13.40 -21.51 8.13
CA GLU A 111 -13.90 -22.84 8.53
C GLU A 111 -14.49 -22.86 9.95
N THR A 112 -13.92 -22.07 10.85
CA THR A 112 -14.37 -21.98 12.25
C THR A 112 -15.39 -20.88 12.49
N ILE A 113 -15.46 -19.87 11.61
CA ILE A 113 -16.29 -18.68 11.78
C ILE A 113 -17.61 -18.80 10.99
N ASN A 114 -17.49 -19.19 9.71
CA ASN A 114 -18.62 -19.33 8.79
C ASN A 114 -18.34 -20.45 7.76
N PRO A 115 -18.66 -21.71 8.09
CA PRO A 115 -18.38 -22.87 7.24
C PRO A 115 -19.00 -22.78 5.82
N ALA A 116 -20.14 -22.13 5.68
CA ALA A 116 -20.81 -21.98 4.39
C ALA A 116 -20.00 -21.07 3.44
N VAL A 117 -19.48 -19.95 3.95
CA VAL A 117 -18.59 -19.07 3.21
C VAL A 117 -17.25 -19.76 2.93
N ALA A 118 -16.71 -20.49 3.91
CA ALA A 118 -15.48 -21.27 3.72
C ALA A 118 -15.62 -22.29 2.58
N ALA A 119 -16.76 -22.96 2.46
CA ALA A 119 -17.04 -23.90 1.38
C ALA A 119 -16.98 -23.22 0.00
N ASN A 120 -17.50 -22.00 -0.13
CA ASN A 120 -17.43 -21.23 -1.37
C ASN A 120 -15.98 -20.82 -1.72
N TYR A 121 -15.18 -20.42 -0.72
CA TYR A 121 -13.74 -20.18 -0.92
C TYR A 121 -13.04 -21.44 -1.43
N LYS A 122 -13.30 -22.60 -0.81
CA LYS A 122 -12.69 -23.87 -1.22
C LYS A 122 -13.10 -24.30 -2.63
N GLU A 123 -14.34 -24.05 -3.01
CA GLU A 123 -14.81 -24.32 -4.36
C GLU A 123 -14.00 -23.49 -5.38
N ASP A 124 -13.87 -22.16 -5.16
CA ASP A 124 -13.10 -21.31 -6.06
C ASP A 124 -11.62 -21.68 -6.09
N LEU A 125 -11.01 -21.97 -4.94
CA LEU A 125 -9.61 -22.38 -4.85
C LEU A 125 -9.32 -23.72 -5.56
N SER A 126 -10.32 -24.59 -5.74
CA SER A 126 -10.19 -25.87 -6.43
C SER A 126 -10.24 -25.76 -7.95
N LYS A 127 -10.74 -24.64 -8.48
CA LYS A 127 -10.93 -24.42 -9.93
C LYS A 127 -9.61 -24.07 -10.63
N LYS A 128 -9.60 -24.37 -11.92
CA LYS A 128 -8.54 -23.93 -12.84
C LYS A 128 -9.12 -22.98 -13.89
N ASP A 129 -8.30 -22.08 -14.39
CA ASP A 129 -8.69 -21.21 -15.49
C ASP A 129 -8.74 -21.95 -16.84
N SER A 130 -9.05 -21.24 -17.90
CA SER A 130 -9.14 -21.80 -19.26
C SER A 130 -7.81 -22.33 -19.80
N LEU A 131 -6.70 -21.96 -19.21
CA LEU A 131 -5.35 -22.43 -19.54
C LEU A 131 -4.92 -23.61 -18.67
N GLY A 132 -5.75 -24.04 -17.73
CA GLY A 132 -5.44 -25.11 -16.79
C GLY A 132 -4.62 -24.67 -15.58
N THR A 133 -4.43 -23.34 -15.37
CA THR A 133 -3.66 -22.78 -14.26
C THR A 133 -4.47 -22.79 -12.99
N SER A 134 -3.90 -23.30 -11.90
CA SER A 134 -4.55 -23.33 -10.59
C SER A 134 -4.65 -21.92 -9.96
N MET A 135 -5.56 -21.76 -9.00
CA MET A 135 -5.69 -20.52 -8.25
C MET A 135 -4.39 -20.17 -7.50
N GLU A 136 -3.72 -21.15 -6.94
CA GLU A 136 -2.43 -20.97 -6.26
C GLU A 136 -1.36 -20.45 -7.20
N GLU A 137 -1.22 -21.05 -8.38
CA GLU A 137 -0.27 -20.57 -9.40
C GLU A 137 -0.58 -19.15 -9.84
N ARG A 138 -1.87 -18.84 -10.10
CA ARG A 138 -2.31 -17.47 -10.44
C ARG A 138 -1.99 -16.47 -9.32
N SER A 139 -2.27 -16.82 -8.06
CA SER A 139 -1.94 -15.97 -6.91
C SER A 139 -0.44 -15.72 -6.80
N ASN A 140 0.38 -16.74 -7.02
CA ASN A 140 1.83 -16.60 -7.02
C ASN A 140 2.34 -15.69 -8.14
N MET A 141 1.71 -15.71 -9.32
CA MET A 141 2.06 -14.80 -10.43
C MET A 141 1.82 -13.33 -10.11
N TYR A 142 0.85 -13.01 -9.25
CA TYR A 142 0.55 -11.65 -8.80
C TYR A 142 1.26 -11.26 -7.49
N ASN A 143 1.97 -12.20 -6.86
CA ASN A 143 2.69 -11.95 -5.60
C ASN A 143 4.19 -11.74 -5.86
N PRO A 144 4.70 -10.51 -5.92
CA PRO A 144 6.11 -10.27 -6.15
C PRO A 144 6.99 -10.89 -5.06
N MET A 145 6.52 -11.00 -3.82
CA MET A 145 7.26 -11.63 -2.73
C MET A 145 7.53 -13.12 -2.98
N TYR A 146 6.69 -13.78 -3.77
CA TYR A 146 6.91 -15.17 -4.20
C TYR A 146 8.27 -15.36 -4.90
N TYR A 147 8.70 -14.35 -5.67
CA TYR A 147 9.96 -14.37 -6.41
C TYR A 147 11.13 -13.74 -5.66
N LEU A 148 10.84 -12.87 -4.70
CA LEU A 148 11.86 -12.06 -4.01
C LEU A 148 12.27 -12.58 -2.64
N SER A 149 11.44 -13.40 -1.99
CA SER A 149 11.70 -13.87 -0.64
C SER A 149 12.10 -15.34 -0.62
N PRO A 150 13.17 -15.71 0.12
CA PRO A 150 13.62 -17.11 0.25
C PRO A 150 12.62 -18.01 1.00
N ALA A 151 11.56 -17.43 1.56
CA ALA A 151 10.49 -18.19 2.20
C ALA A 151 9.59 -18.93 1.17
N TYR A 152 9.67 -18.57 -0.12
CA TYR A 152 8.84 -19.13 -1.18
C TYR A 152 9.66 -19.98 -2.16
N SER A 153 9.03 -21.01 -2.73
CA SER A 153 9.64 -21.88 -3.72
C SER A 153 9.98 -21.19 -5.05
N GLY A 154 9.35 -20.04 -5.33
CA GLY A 154 9.65 -19.22 -6.51
C GLY A 154 10.84 -18.29 -6.35
N TYR A 155 11.52 -18.29 -5.21
CA TYR A 155 12.67 -17.43 -4.98
C TYR A 155 13.73 -17.58 -6.07
N LYS A 156 14.11 -16.44 -6.67
CA LYS A 156 15.11 -16.38 -7.77
C LYS A 156 14.76 -17.16 -9.05
N THR A 157 13.49 -17.47 -9.27
CA THR A 157 13.05 -18.10 -10.53
C THR A 157 12.65 -17.07 -11.60
N ALA A 158 12.51 -15.81 -11.24
CA ALA A 158 12.18 -14.72 -12.16
C ALA A 158 13.36 -13.77 -12.38
N LYS A 159 13.38 -13.12 -13.55
CA LYS A 159 14.32 -12.03 -13.81
C LYS A 159 13.82 -10.75 -13.17
N VAL A 160 14.60 -10.19 -12.26
CA VAL A 160 14.27 -8.99 -11.49
C VAL A 160 14.90 -7.75 -12.12
N ALA A 161 14.18 -6.64 -12.11
CA ALA A 161 14.70 -5.35 -12.57
C ALA A 161 15.85 -4.86 -11.68
N LYS A 162 16.77 -4.09 -12.26
CA LYS A 162 17.94 -3.57 -11.54
C LYS A 162 17.60 -2.38 -10.64
N PHE A 163 16.63 -1.57 -11.04
CA PHE A 163 16.28 -0.31 -10.39
C PHE A 163 14.80 -0.31 -10.02
N TRP A 164 14.51 0.07 -8.79
CA TRP A 164 13.16 0.10 -8.25
C TRP A 164 12.88 1.44 -7.60
N ARG A 165 11.67 1.94 -7.81
CA ARG A 165 11.16 3.15 -7.17
C ARG A 165 9.81 2.84 -6.56
N ILE A 166 9.75 2.88 -5.23
CA ILE A 166 8.58 2.54 -4.43
C ILE A 166 8.29 3.71 -3.52
N HIS A 167 7.27 4.48 -3.84
CA HIS A 167 6.84 5.62 -3.05
C HIS A 167 5.39 5.44 -2.65
N ALA A 168 5.06 5.71 -1.39
CA ALA A 168 3.70 5.63 -0.88
C ALA A 168 3.37 6.82 0.03
N GLY A 169 2.12 7.24 0.00
CA GLY A 169 1.60 8.22 0.96
C GLY A 169 1.18 7.53 2.25
N ILE A 170 1.69 7.96 3.39
CA ILE A 170 1.37 7.31 4.68
C ILE A 170 -0.14 7.40 5.01
N PHE A 171 -0.82 8.46 4.57
CA PHE A 171 -2.24 8.70 4.89
C PHE A 171 -3.21 7.96 3.92
N GLN A 172 -2.69 7.17 2.98
CA GLN A 172 -3.53 6.32 2.16
C GLN A 172 -4.09 5.13 2.97
N GLY A 173 -5.31 4.69 2.67
CA GLY A 173 -6.02 3.62 3.38
C GLY A 173 -6.10 2.29 2.61
N ASP A 174 -5.57 2.23 1.38
CA ASP A 174 -5.72 1.06 0.50
C ASP A 174 -4.68 -0.02 0.76
N THR A 175 -3.46 0.36 1.18
CA THR A 175 -2.35 -0.57 1.41
C THR A 175 -1.77 -0.37 2.81
N ALA A 176 -1.39 -1.45 3.46
CA ALA A 176 -0.67 -1.38 4.72
C ALA A 176 0.76 -0.89 4.49
N ILE A 177 1.29 -0.06 5.41
CA ILE A 177 2.69 0.42 5.36
C ILE A 177 3.69 -0.75 5.26
N SER A 178 3.40 -1.88 5.94
CA SER A 178 4.23 -3.07 5.90
C SER A 178 4.35 -3.69 4.51
N THR A 179 3.37 -3.53 3.64
CA THR A 179 3.40 -4.11 2.28
C THR A 179 4.52 -3.49 1.46
N GLU A 180 4.58 -2.18 1.39
CA GLU A 180 5.62 -1.47 0.62
C GLU A 180 6.99 -1.60 1.29
N LEU A 181 7.03 -1.57 2.62
CA LEU A 181 8.28 -1.74 3.39
C LEU A 181 8.86 -3.13 3.19
N ASP A 182 8.07 -4.18 3.35
CA ASP A 182 8.53 -5.56 3.18
C ASP A 182 9.00 -5.83 1.75
N TYR A 183 8.31 -5.24 0.77
CA TYR A 183 8.69 -5.32 -0.62
C TYR A 183 10.04 -4.62 -0.88
N ALA A 184 10.22 -3.41 -0.37
CA ALA A 184 11.50 -2.70 -0.48
C ALA A 184 12.65 -3.45 0.21
N LEU A 185 12.41 -4.01 1.40
CA LEU A 185 13.41 -4.81 2.12
C LEU A 185 13.77 -6.10 1.37
N ALA A 186 12.79 -6.78 0.78
CA ALA A 186 13.05 -7.97 -0.03
C ALA A 186 13.94 -7.65 -1.23
N LEU A 187 13.66 -6.54 -1.93
CA LEU A 187 14.49 -6.06 -3.04
C LEU A 187 15.91 -5.68 -2.61
N GLN A 188 16.06 -4.96 -1.50
CA GLN A 188 17.38 -4.57 -0.96
C GLN A 188 18.23 -5.78 -0.58
N ASN A 189 17.59 -6.87 -0.15
CA ASN A 189 18.26 -8.10 0.26
C ASN A 189 18.35 -9.16 -0.86
N TYR A 190 17.84 -8.86 -2.06
CA TYR A 190 17.78 -9.86 -3.15
C TYR A 190 19.14 -10.27 -3.68
N GLY A 191 20.13 -9.39 -3.64
CA GLY A 191 21.49 -9.62 -4.11
C GLY A 191 21.93 -8.62 -5.19
N SER A 192 23.00 -8.96 -5.91
CA SER A 192 23.65 -8.06 -6.88
C SER A 192 22.79 -7.75 -8.13
N GLU A 193 21.74 -8.49 -8.37
CA GLU A 193 20.79 -8.27 -9.45
C GLU A 193 20.02 -6.96 -9.30
N VAL A 194 19.69 -6.59 -8.05
CA VAL A 194 19.07 -5.31 -7.72
C VAL A 194 20.14 -4.29 -7.35
N LYS A 195 20.31 -3.27 -8.16
CA LYS A 195 21.33 -2.24 -7.97
C LYS A 195 20.89 -1.12 -7.04
N SER A 196 19.63 -0.73 -7.12
CA SER A 196 19.09 0.38 -6.33
C SER A 196 17.60 0.24 -6.06
N VAL A 197 17.22 0.60 -4.84
CA VAL A 197 15.82 0.69 -4.40
C VAL A 197 15.62 2.09 -3.82
N ASP A 198 14.90 2.94 -4.55
CA ASP A 198 14.43 4.25 -4.07
C ASP A 198 13.10 4.04 -3.35
N PHE A 199 13.16 3.94 -2.02
CA PHE A 199 12.00 3.71 -1.17
C PHE A 199 11.68 4.94 -0.34
N THR A 200 10.41 5.36 -0.37
CA THR A 200 9.94 6.52 0.39
C THR A 200 8.50 6.37 0.84
N GLU A 201 8.28 6.49 2.14
CA GLU A 201 6.98 6.72 2.76
C GLU A 201 6.81 8.21 3.04
N VAL A 202 5.81 8.84 2.44
CA VAL A 202 5.62 10.29 2.54
C VAL A 202 4.51 10.63 3.50
N TRP A 203 4.88 11.28 4.60
CA TRP A 203 3.94 11.73 5.61
C TRP A 203 2.95 12.76 5.07
N GLY A 204 1.69 12.58 5.40
CA GLY A 204 0.62 13.52 5.09
C GLY A 204 0.12 13.46 3.65
N LEU A 205 0.59 12.52 2.82
CA LEU A 205 0.08 12.29 1.49
C LEU A 205 -0.86 11.07 1.44
N TYR A 206 -1.79 11.11 0.51
CA TYR A 206 -2.87 10.13 0.35
C TYR A 206 -2.59 9.14 -0.79
N HIS A 207 -3.62 8.39 -1.18
CA HIS A 207 -3.55 7.43 -2.27
C HIS A 207 -3.10 8.10 -3.57
N THR A 208 -2.13 7.48 -4.24
CA THR A 208 -1.47 7.98 -5.46
C THR A 208 -0.63 9.25 -5.32
N GLU A 209 -0.55 9.82 -4.13
CA GLU A 209 0.29 10.98 -3.83
C GLU A 209 1.51 10.53 -3.03
N ALA A 210 2.69 10.57 -3.62
CA ALA A 210 3.88 10.01 -2.98
C ALA A 210 5.17 10.80 -3.20
N GLU A 211 5.07 12.06 -3.64
CA GLU A 211 6.24 12.91 -3.81
C GLU A 211 6.42 13.86 -2.63
N ARG A 212 7.66 13.98 -2.15
CA ARG A 212 8.01 14.95 -1.10
C ARG A 212 7.96 16.38 -1.58
N SER A 213 8.30 16.59 -2.85
CA SER A 213 8.33 17.91 -3.51
C SER A 213 8.41 17.74 -5.01
N GLY A 214 7.98 18.77 -5.75
CA GLY A 214 8.03 18.82 -7.19
C GLY A 214 6.96 17.96 -7.87
N SER A 215 7.05 17.87 -9.18
CA SER A 215 6.14 17.07 -10.01
C SER A 215 6.53 15.60 -10.00
N SER A 216 5.55 14.71 -9.76
CA SER A 216 5.76 13.25 -9.80
C SER A 216 6.30 12.79 -11.16
N THR A 217 5.81 13.39 -12.25
CA THR A 217 6.24 13.07 -13.61
C THR A 217 7.70 13.50 -13.84
N GLU A 218 8.07 14.71 -13.45
CA GLU A 218 9.45 15.19 -13.61
C GLU A 218 10.43 14.39 -12.75
N ASN A 219 10.06 14.10 -11.51
CA ASN A 219 10.86 13.29 -10.62
C ASN A 219 11.07 11.87 -11.17
N LEU A 220 10.01 11.26 -11.74
CA LEU A 220 10.10 9.94 -12.38
C LEU A 220 11.03 9.99 -13.60
N ILE A 221 10.87 10.99 -14.48
CA ILE A 221 11.72 11.16 -15.66
C ILE A 221 13.19 11.35 -15.26
N LYS A 222 13.44 12.14 -14.22
CA LYS A 222 14.79 12.34 -13.69
C LYS A 222 15.37 11.03 -13.16
N TRP A 223 14.61 10.31 -12.35
CA TRP A 223 15.03 9.01 -11.81
C TRP A 223 15.36 8.01 -12.92
N ILE A 224 14.50 7.91 -13.97
CA ILE A 224 14.76 7.03 -15.12
C ILE A 224 16.07 7.43 -15.82
N LYS A 225 16.29 8.74 -16.08
CA LYS A 225 17.51 9.22 -16.69
C LYS A 225 18.76 8.90 -15.87
N ASP A 226 18.65 8.93 -14.54
CA ASP A 226 19.76 8.58 -13.67
C ASP A 226 20.04 7.07 -13.68
N CYS A 227 19.02 6.23 -13.71
CA CYS A 227 19.16 4.76 -13.87
C CYS A 227 19.82 4.34 -15.21
N LEU A 228 19.63 5.12 -16.26
CA LEU A 228 20.20 4.83 -17.59
C LEU A 228 21.69 5.18 -17.71
N LYS A 229 22.28 5.85 -16.72
CA LYS A 229 23.72 6.17 -16.69
C LYS A 229 24.56 5.03 -16.11
N ASP A 230 23.92 4.09 -15.39
CA ASP A 230 24.51 2.91 -14.74
C ASP A 230 24.29 1.63 -15.58
#